data_fea4e90238c4cb7882a74f958d15e753
#
_entry.id   fea4e90238c4cb7882a74f958d15e753
#
_cell.length_a   1.000
_cell.length_b   1.000
_cell.length_c   1.000
_cell.angle_alpha   90.00
_cell.angle_beta   90.00
_cell.angle_gamma   90.00
#
_symmetry.space_group_name_H-M   'P 1'
#
loop_
_entity.id
_entity.type
_entity.pdbx_description
1 polymer ?
#
loop_
_entity_poly.entity_id
_entity_poly.type
_entity_poly.pdbx_seq_one_letter_code
_entity_poly.pdbx_strand_id
1 'polypeptide(L)' 'MKTMTCKQLGGPCDLAHHGDTADDVIKAQDAHLRDAVAQADAAHDPALKDMKGRWKHPISGMGWYRKAKRDFAALPED' A
#
# COMPACT_ATOMS: atom_id res chain seq x y z
N MET A 1 4.82 -4.40 -16.34
CA MET A 1 4.47 -4.47 -14.90
C MET A 1 5.62 -4.03 -14.03
N LYS A 2 5.30 -3.50 -12.87
CA LYS A 2 6.27 -3.15 -11.84
C LYS A 2 5.92 -3.87 -10.55
N THR A 3 6.88 -3.96 -9.63
CA THR A 3 6.70 -4.63 -8.35
C THR A 3 6.90 -3.64 -7.21
N MET A 4 5.95 -3.60 -6.27
CA MET A 4 6.04 -2.77 -5.08
C MET A 4 5.59 -3.59 -3.87
N THR A 5 6.38 -3.54 -2.79
CA THR A 5 6.11 -4.38 -1.62
C THR A 5 5.20 -3.71 -0.62
N CYS A 6 4.60 -4.53 0.27
CA CYS A 6 3.84 -4.04 1.41
C CYS A 6 4.66 -3.00 2.20
N LYS A 7 5.94 -3.27 2.43
CA LYS A 7 6.83 -2.36 3.17
C LYS A 7 7.00 -1.03 2.44
N GLN A 8 7.15 -1.04 1.13
CA GLN A 8 7.27 0.19 0.33
C GLN A 8 5.99 1.03 0.38
N LEU A 9 4.85 0.39 0.61
CA LEU A 9 3.55 1.06 0.72
C LEU A 9 3.17 1.38 2.18
N GLY A 10 4.11 1.21 3.12
CA GLY A 10 3.91 1.57 4.52
C GLY A 10 3.51 0.45 5.45
N GLY A 11 3.48 -0.78 4.98
CA GLY A 11 3.18 -1.94 5.81
C GLY A 11 4.43 -2.61 6.38
N PRO A 12 4.25 -3.70 7.14
CA PRO A 12 5.35 -4.31 7.90
C PRO A 12 6.04 -5.50 7.23
N CYS A 13 5.60 -5.96 6.06
CA CYS A 13 6.15 -7.17 5.46
C CYS A 13 6.67 -6.95 4.04
N ASP A 14 7.29 -7.97 3.47
CA ASP A 14 7.92 -7.91 2.15
C ASP A 14 7.07 -8.52 1.04
N LEU A 15 5.77 -8.72 1.27
CA LEU A 15 4.89 -9.25 0.23
C LEU A 15 4.92 -8.34 -1.00
N ALA A 16 5.23 -8.92 -2.15
CA ALA A 16 5.34 -8.17 -3.40
C ALA A 16 3.98 -8.11 -4.10
N HIS A 17 3.61 -6.90 -4.53
CA HIS A 17 2.46 -6.66 -5.38
C HIS A 17 2.94 -6.32 -6.78
N HIS A 18 2.26 -6.81 -7.78
CA HIS A 18 2.59 -6.56 -9.18
C HIS A 18 1.46 -5.80 -9.85
N GLY A 19 1.80 -4.81 -10.66
CA GLY A 19 0.78 -4.04 -11.37
C GLY A 19 1.37 -3.15 -12.45
N ASP A 20 0.54 -2.70 -13.36
CA ASP A 20 0.92 -1.77 -14.42
C ASP A 20 0.85 -0.32 -13.96
N THR A 21 0.03 -0.04 -12.94
CA THR A 21 -0.14 1.30 -12.40
C THR A 21 0.02 1.30 -10.88
N ALA A 22 0.26 2.48 -10.32
CA ALA A 22 0.30 2.64 -8.86
C ALA A 22 -1.03 2.21 -8.22
N ASP A 23 -2.16 2.51 -8.86
CA ASP A 23 -3.49 2.13 -8.34
C ASP A 23 -3.62 0.61 -8.21
N ASP A 24 -3.05 -0.15 -9.14
CA ASP A 24 -3.08 -1.62 -9.08
C ASP A 24 -2.41 -2.14 -7.80
N VAL A 25 -1.20 -1.66 -7.50
CA VAL A 25 -0.47 -2.12 -6.32
C VAL A 25 -1.10 -1.57 -5.03
N ILE A 26 -1.69 -0.38 -5.06
CA ILE A 26 -2.38 0.21 -3.91
C ILE A 26 -3.63 -0.62 -3.58
N LYS A 27 -4.40 -1.03 -4.57
CA LYS A 27 -5.57 -1.90 -4.37
C LYS A 27 -5.15 -3.25 -3.81
N ALA A 28 -4.07 -3.82 -4.32
CA ALA A 28 -3.54 -5.09 -3.82
C ALA A 28 -3.08 -4.95 -2.36
N GLN A 29 -2.45 -3.83 -2.02
CA GLN A 29 -2.04 -3.55 -0.63
C GLN A 29 -3.25 -3.43 0.29
N ASP A 30 -4.30 -2.74 -0.12
CA ASP A 30 -5.53 -2.62 0.66
C ASP A 30 -6.11 -4.00 0.98
N ALA A 31 -6.26 -4.85 -0.03
CA ALA A 31 -6.77 -6.20 0.15
C ALA A 31 -5.87 -7.02 1.06
N HIS A 32 -4.54 -6.89 0.91
CA HIS A 32 -3.57 -7.59 1.75
C HIS A 32 -3.68 -7.18 3.22
N LEU A 33 -3.78 -5.88 3.52
CA LEU A 33 -3.88 -5.40 4.89
C LEU A 33 -5.18 -5.87 5.55
N ARG A 34 -6.29 -5.83 4.84
CA ARG A 34 -7.58 -6.30 5.35
C ARG A 34 -7.56 -7.80 5.62
N ASP A 35 -6.96 -8.56 4.72
CA ASP A 35 -6.84 -10.01 4.86
C ASP A 35 -5.94 -10.38 6.03
N ALA A 36 -4.79 -9.75 6.15
CA ALA A 36 -3.85 -10.02 7.24
C ALA A 36 -4.49 -9.74 8.61
N VAL A 37 -5.17 -8.61 8.76
CA VAL A 37 -5.84 -8.27 10.02
C VAL A 37 -6.99 -9.24 10.31
N ALA A 38 -7.73 -9.66 9.29
CA ALA A 38 -8.79 -10.66 9.45
C ALA A 38 -8.24 -12.01 9.95
N GLN A 39 -6.98 -12.30 9.64
CA GLN A 39 -6.28 -13.50 10.13
C GLN A 39 -5.55 -13.27 11.46
N ALA A 40 -5.87 -12.18 12.15
CA ALA A 40 -5.31 -11.80 13.44
C ALA A 40 -3.80 -11.48 13.41
N ASP A 41 -3.31 -10.98 12.28
CA ASP A 41 -1.93 -10.50 12.16
C ASP A 41 -1.82 -9.10 12.77
N ALA A 42 -1.41 -9.04 14.03
CA ALA A 42 -1.31 -7.79 14.77
C ALA A 42 -0.29 -6.81 14.17
N ALA A 43 0.72 -7.32 13.47
CA ALA A 43 1.75 -6.46 12.87
C ALA A 43 1.19 -5.59 11.74
N HIS A 44 0.13 -6.05 11.07
CA HIS A 44 -0.51 -5.31 9.98
C HIS A 44 -1.62 -4.35 10.46
N ASP A 45 -2.03 -4.44 11.72
CA ASP A 45 -3.13 -3.61 12.24
C ASP A 45 -2.83 -2.11 12.18
N PRO A 46 -1.65 -1.61 12.59
CA PRO A 46 -1.34 -0.19 12.45
C PRO A 46 -1.38 0.31 11.01
N ALA A 47 -0.88 -0.50 10.08
CA ALA A 47 -0.90 -0.15 8.65
C ALA A 47 -2.33 -0.05 8.12
N LEU A 48 -3.22 -0.95 8.53
CA LEU A 48 -4.64 -0.89 8.16
C LEU A 48 -5.30 0.36 8.72
N LYS A 49 -5.01 0.71 9.97
CA LYS A 49 -5.54 1.93 10.60
C LYS A 49 -5.06 3.18 9.85
N ASP A 50 -3.80 3.23 9.46
CA ASP A 50 -3.25 4.34 8.68
C ASP A 50 -3.94 4.45 7.32
N MET A 51 -4.17 3.34 6.65
CA MET A 51 -4.87 3.33 5.37
C MET A 51 -6.30 3.86 5.51
N LYS A 52 -7.03 3.40 6.52
CA LYS A 52 -8.39 3.90 6.79
C LYS A 52 -8.38 5.39 7.12
N GLY A 53 -7.37 5.84 7.86
CA GLY A 53 -7.19 7.26 8.18
C GLY A 53 -7.00 8.13 6.96
N ARG A 54 -6.29 7.64 5.95
CA ARG A 54 -6.08 8.37 4.69
C ARG A 54 -7.41 8.62 3.97
N TRP A 55 -8.32 7.67 4.01
CA TRP A 55 -9.65 7.85 3.42
C TRP A 55 -10.49 8.89 4.16
N LYS A 56 -10.31 9.00 5.49
CA LYS A 56 -11.04 9.96 6.32
C LYS A 56 -10.45 11.37 6.26
N HIS A 57 -9.16 11.50 5.90
CA HIS A 57 -8.43 12.75 5.86
C HIS A 57 -7.87 12.98 4.46
N PRO A 58 -8.69 13.50 3.52
CA PRO A 58 -8.32 13.55 2.09
C PRO A 58 -7.03 14.29 1.80
N ILE A 59 -6.73 15.38 2.53
CA ILE A 59 -5.51 16.16 2.28
C ILE A 59 -4.27 15.34 2.61
N SER A 60 -4.23 14.71 3.78
CA SER A 60 -3.12 13.84 4.18
C SER A 60 -3.03 12.61 3.30
N GLY A 61 -4.19 12.02 2.96
CA GLY A 61 -4.27 10.86 2.07
C GLY A 61 -3.74 11.16 0.68
N MET A 62 -4.02 12.33 0.15
CA MET A 62 -3.50 12.74 -1.16
C MET A 62 -1.99 12.89 -1.17
N GLY A 63 -1.39 13.39 -0.09
CA GLY A 63 0.06 13.48 0.05
C GLY A 63 0.72 12.11 -0.02
N TRP A 64 0.19 11.15 0.71
CA TRP A 64 0.65 9.76 0.66
C TRP A 64 0.48 9.16 -0.74
N TYR A 65 -0.66 9.38 -1.37
CA TYR A 65 -0.97 8.85 -2.69
C TYR A 65 -0.01 9.40 -3.76
N ARG A 66 0.27 10.70 -3.73
CA ARG A 66 1.23 11.32 -4.64
C ARG A 66 2.63 10.73 -4.47
N LYS A 67 3.04 10.51 -3.22
CA LYS A 67 4.33 9.88 -2.92
C LYS A 67 4.37 8.45 -3.46
N ALA A 68 3.32 7.67 -3.24
CA ALA A 68 3.24 6.31 -3.73
C ALA A 68 3.31 6.25 -5.27
N LYS A 69 2.60 7.14 -5.95
CA LYS A 69 2.64 7.23 -7.42
C LYS A 69 4.03 7.59 -7.92
N ARG A 70 4.70 8.55 -7.26
CA ARG A 70 6.05 8.95 -7.63
C ARG A 70 7.04 7.82 -7.42
N ASP A 71 6.95 7.14 -6.28
CA ASP A 71 7.84 6.03 -5.95
C ASP A 71 7.64 4.87 -6.94
N PHE A 72 6.38 4.59 -7.29
CA PHE A 72 6.06 3.57 -8.29
C PHE A 72 6.64 3.92 -9.66
N ALA A 73 6.51 5.17 -10.09
CA ALA A 73 7.01 5.63 -11.38
C ALA A 73 8.54 5.50 -11.49
N ALA A 74 9.24 5.63 -10.36
CA ALA A 74 10.70 5.51 -10.30
C ALA A 74 11.19 4.07 -10.33
N LEU A 75 10.31 3.08 -10.11
CA LEU A 75 10.70 1.67 -10.14
C LEU A 75 10.94 1.20 -11.58
N PRO A 76 11.86 0.24 -11.78
CA PRO A 76 12.06 -0.35 -13.11
C PRO A 76 10.90 -1.26 -13.50
N GLU A 77 10.69 -1.44 -14.79
CA GLU A 77 9.79 -2.48 -15.28
C GLU A 77 10.36 -3.86 -14.91
N ASP A 78 9.49 -4.80 -14.61
CA ASP A 78 9.88 -6.17 -14.25
C ASP A 78 10.49 -6.95 -15.41
#